data_bf8f4b25faa6e84db840dd4ce9518304
#
_entry.id   bf8f4b25faa6e84db840dd4ce9518304
#
_cell.length_a   1.000
_cell.length_b   1.000
_cell.length_c   1.000
_cell.angle_alpha   90.00
_cell.angle_beta   90.00
_cell.angle_gamma   90.00
#
_symmetry.space_group_name_H-M   'P 1'
#
loop_
_entity.id
_entity.type
_entity.pdbx_description
1 polymer ?
#
loop_
_entity_poly.entity_id
_entity_poly.type
_entity_poly.pdbx_seq_one_letter_code
_entity_poly.pdbx_strand_id
1 'polypeptide(L)'
;MFVTNTSAQTPKHEIRAVWLTTIQNLDWPRSHSAYRQKQELIDILNQLQRANINTVLVQARVRASTIFPSTMEPWDICMTGTAGQNPGYDALQFCIDECHKRGMECHAWIVTIPVGKWHTDGCKKIRARYPKLIKKVGEEGYMDPEQGFTGDYLAQFCRDVTRRYDVDGIHLDYIRYPETWKLKVSRAEGRRNITDIVRKIHRAIKAEKPWVKLSCSPVGKFDDLARYRSGGWNAYTAVCQDAQGWLREGIMDALFPMMYFQGNNFYPFVADWKQHSYGRMVAPGLAVYMLHPKERNWGLDVIRREMNVLREEGLGVTFFRSKFFTDNTKGVYTFTKDFNASPALIPPMTWMGKRGPQPVKTLNVKRSMTADILNWGGARDNSGADYLLYNVYASDTYPVDVNDARNLICARYRGQALNVPHKGRSLHYAVTVMDRYGNESQAMQSRGNDIRERRQIDFRQLIIGK
;
A
#
# COMPACT_ATOMS: atom_id res chain seq x y z
N MET A 1 -29.59 -25.22 14.91
CA MET A 1 -28.52 -24.32 15.41
C MET A 1 -28.35 -23.21 14.38
N PHE A 2 -28.96 -22.05 14.61
CA PHE A 2 -28.85 -20.91 13.69
C PHE A 2 -27.46 -20.32 13.84
N VAL A 3 -26.62 -20.49 12.81
CA VAL A 3 -25.38 -19.76 12.69
C VAL A 3 -25.77 -18.31 12.35
N THR A 4 -25.80 -17.44 13.35
CA THR A 4 -25.88 -16.02 13.14
C THR A 4 -24.60 -15.62 12.39
N ASN A 5 -24.73 -15.27 11.12
CA ASN A 5 -23.70 -14.59 10.35
C ASN A 5 -23.47 -13.22 10.99
N THR A 6 -22.71 -13.16 12.07
CA THR A 6 -22.07 -11.91 12.47
C THR A 6 -20.97 -11.63 11.44
N SER A 7 -21.29 -10.85 10.41
CA SER A 7 -20.25 -10.27 9.57
C SER A 7 -19.29 -9.55 10.51
N ALA A 8 -18.04 -9.97 10.55
CA ALA A 8 -17.03 -9.33 11.37
C ALA A 8 -17.07 -7.82 11.07
N GLN A 9 -17.23 -7.01 12.11
CA GLN A 9 -17.33 -5.55 11.97
C GLN A 9 -16.08 -5.06 11.21
N THR A 10 -16.28 -4.26 10.16
CA THR A 10 -15.18 -3.73 9.36
C THR A 10 -14.24 -2.92 10.27
N PRO A 11 -12.95 -3.28 10.37
CA PRO A 11 -12.03 -2.60 11.29
C PRO A 11 -11.76 -1.17 10.82
N LYS A 12 -11.56 -0.24 11.76
CA LYS A 12 -11.14 1.14 11.47
C LYS A 12 -9.76 1.18 10.80
N HIS A 13 -8.86 0.30 11.19
CA HIS A 13 -7.49 0.22 10.67
C HIS A 13 -7.22 -1.15 10.06
N GLU A 14 -6.92 -1.20 8.77
CA GLU A 14 -6.58 -2.41 8.02
C GLU A 14 -5.84 -2.03 6.74
N ILE A 15 -4.69 -2.64 6.47
CA ILE A 15 -4.07 -2.51 5.15
C ILE A 15 -4.87 -3.35 4.15
N ARG A 16 -5.30 -2.72 3.06
CA ARG A 16 -5.97 -3.34 1.92
C ARG A 16 -5.21 -2.96 0.66
N ALA A 17 -4.26 -3.79 0.30
CA ALA A 17 -3.29 -3.45 -0.74
C ALA A 17 -3.48 -4.27 -2.01
N VAL A 18 -2.90 -3.77 -3.09
CA VAL A 18 -2.80 -4.49 -4.37
C VAL A 18 -1.43 -4.23 -5.01
N TRP A 19 -0.83 -5.26 -5.61
CA TRP A 19 0.31 -5.08 -6.51
C TRP A 19 -0.16 -4.71 -7.90
N LEU A 20 0.36 -3.60 -8.41
CA LEU A 20 0.16 -3.13 -9.79
C LEU A 20 1.45 -3.39 -10.57
N THR A 21 1.43 -4.45 -11.36
CA THR A 21 2.59 -4.96 -12.08
C THR A 21 2.78 -4.25 -13.42
N THR A 22 4.00 -3.75 -13.68
CA THR A 22 4.31 -3.07 -14.95
C THR A 22 5.17 -3.90 -15.91
N ILE A 23 5.96 -4.83 -15.39
CA ILE A 23 6.79 -5.72 -16.22
C ILE A 23 5.96 -6.38 -17.30
N GLN A 24 6.46 -6.34 -18.55
CA GLN A 24 5.81 -6.96 -19.72
C GLN A 24 4.36 -6.50 -19.93
N ASN A 25 3.98 -5.31 -19.44
CA ASN A 25 2.63 -4.76 -19.54
C ASN A 25 1.54 -5.69 -18.93
N LEU A 26 1.88 -6.43 -17.87
CA LEU A 26 1.01 -7.47 -17.29
C LEU A 26 -0.29 -6.90 -16.69
N ASP A 27 -0.22 -5.78 -15.97
CA ASP A 27 -1.38 -5.09 -15.43
C ASP A 27 -1.55 -3.71 -16.08
N TRP A 28 -0.49 -2.91 -16.07
CA TRP A 28 -0.42 -1.53 -16.56
C TRP A 28 1.03 -1.16 -16.90
N PRO A 29 1.26 -0.29 -17.92
CA PRO A 29 0.29 0.13 -18.92
C PRO A 29 0.04 -0.97 -19.98
N ARG A 30 -1.13 -0.98 -20.59
CA ARG A 30 -1.43 -1.87 -21.73
C ARG A 30 -1.20 -1.22 -23.08
N SER A 31 -1.18 0.11 -23.11
CA SER A 31 -0.93 0.93 -24.29
C SER A 31 0.43 1.61 -24.19
N HIS A 32 1.04 1.91 -25.34
CA HIS A 32 2.25 2.74 -25.42
C HIS A 32 1.94 4.25 -25.59
N SER A 33 0.66 4.64 -25.62
CA SER A 33 0.23 6.03 -25.67
C SER A 33 0.11 6.61 -24.27
N ALA A 34 0.85 7.67 -23.97
CA ALA A 34 0.82 8.35 -22.67
C ALA A 34 -0.61 8.76 -22.24
N TYR A 35 -1.46 9.22 -23.19
CA TYR A 35 -2.85 9.55 -22.92
C TYR A 35 -3.64 8.31 -22.44
N ARG A 36 -3.54 7.20 -23.18
CA ARG A 36 -4.25 5.96 -22.84
C ARG A 36 -3.73 5.35 -21.54
N GLN A 37 -2.43 5.38 -21.30
CA GLN A 37 -1.82 4.91 -20.04
C GLN A 37 -2.41 5.62 -18.83
N LYS A 38 -2.54 6.95 -18.91
CA LYS A 38 -3.15 7.75 -17.84
C LYS A 38 -4.60 7.36 -17.61
N GLN A 39 -5.38 7.18 -18.67
CA GLN A 39 -6.78 6.79 -18.57
C GLN A 39 -6.95 5.38 -17.97
N GLU A 40 -6.16 4.41 -18.45
CA GLU A 40 -6.12 3.04 -17.91
C GLU A 40 -5.85 3.05 -16.40
N LEU A 41 -4.87 3.84 -15.94
CA LEU A 41 -4.54 3.93 -14.52
C LEU A 41 -5.68 4.55 -13.69
N ILE A 42 -6.31 5.62 -14.19
CA ILE A 42 -7.48 6.23 -13.56
C ILE A 42 -8.60 5.20 -13.39
N ASP A 43 -8.88 4.41 -14.42
CA ASP A 43 -9.94 3.40 -14.38
C ASP A 43 -9.64 2.29 -13.37
N ILE A 44 -8.38 1.80 -13.34
CA ILE A 44 -7.92 0.82 -12.33
C ILE A 44 -8.11 1.40 -10.92
N LEU A 45 -7.60 2.60 -10.66
CA LEU A 45 -7.66 3.21 -9.33
C LEU A 45 -9.10 3.52 -8.89
N ASN A 46 -9.99 3.89 -9.82
CA ASN A 46 -11.41 4.05 -9.54
C ASN A 46 -12.07 2.73 -9.12
N GLN A 47 -11.71 1.62 -9.75
CA GLN A 47 -12.19 0.29 -9.34
C GLN A 47 -11.66 -0.07 -7.94
N LEU A 48 -10.37 0.12 -7.68
CA LEU A 48 -9.75 -0.15 -6.39
C LEU A 48 -10.40 0.68 -5.28
N GLN A 49 -10.66 1.96 -5.51
CA GLN A 49 -11.35 2.84 -4.55
C GLN A 49 -12.75 2.31 -4.20
N ARG A 50 -13.53 1.88 -5.20
CA ARG A 50 -14.88 1.31 -4.97
C ARG A 50 -14.87 0.00 -4.16
N ALA A 51 -13.75 -0.71 -4.12
CA ALA A 51 -13.55 -1.90 -3.28
C ALA A 51 -12.87 -1.57 -1.94
N ASN A 52 -12.76 -0.26 -1.59
CA ASN A 52 -12.10 0.23 -0.38
C ASN A 52 -10.66 -0.29 -0.20
N ILE A 53 -9.94 -0.45 -1.32
CA ILE A 53 -8.48 -0.62 -1.33
C ILE A 53 -7.85 0.71 -0.94
N ASN A 54 -6.86 0.69 -0.05
CA ASN A 54 -6.23 1.90 0.48
C ASN A 54 -4.72 2.00 0.23
N THR A 55 -4.12 0.98 -0.41
CA THR A 55 -2.68 0.96 -0.70
C THR A 55 -2.42 0.34 -2.07
N VAL A 56 -1.62 1.01 -2.89
CA VAL A 56 -1.17 0.51 -4.19
C VAL A 56 0.34 0.36 -4.18
N LEU A 57 0.83 -0.85 -4.48
CA LEU A 57 2.24 -1.15 -4.66
C LEU A 57 2.53 -1.13 -6.16
N VAL A 58 2.95 0.03 -6.71
CA VAL A 58 3.21 0.19 -8.14
C VAL A 58 4.64 -0.22 -8.48
N GLN A 59 4.82 -1.14 -9.43
CA GLN A 59 6.14 -1.59 -9.86
C GLN A 59 6.89 -0.48 -10.60
N ALA A 60 7.65 0.31 -9.84
CA ALA A 60 8.35 1.50 -10.32
C ALA A 60 9.75 1.19 -10.88
N ARG A 61 10.49 0.26 -10.26
CA ARG A 61 11.72 -0.33 -10.78
C ARG A 61 11.45 -1.77 -11.17
N VAL A 62 11.58 -2.08 -12.45
CA VAL A 62 11.22 -3.39 -13.00
C VAL A 62 12.38 -4.39 -12.83
N ARG A 63 13.47 -4.21 -13.54
CA ARG A 63 14.74 -4.97 -13.44
C ARG A 63 15.84 -4.11 -14.04
N ALA A 64 16.43 -3.21 -13.24
CA ALA A 64 17.38 -2.20 -13.70
C ALA A 64 16.82 -1.28 -14.82
N SER A 65 15.52 -1.02 -14.78
CA SER A 65 14.80 -0.06 -15.62
C SER A 65 13.61 0.51 -14.84
N THR A 66 13.13 1.68 -15.21
CA THR A 66 12.17 2.45 -14.40
C THR A 66 11.00 2.95 -15.25
N ILE A 67 9.86 3.21 -14.61
CA ILE A 67 8.71 3.90 -15.21
C ILE A 67 8.72 5.41 -14.94
N PHE A 68 9.83 5.94 -14.46
CA PHE A 68 10.03 7.35 -14.10
C PHE A 68 11.41 7.83 -14.54
N PRO A 69 11.66 9.14 -14.67
CA PRO A 69 12.97 9.67 -15.04
C PRO A 69 14.04 9.29 -13.99
N SER A 70 15.09 8.60 -14.41
CA SER A 70 16.19 8.20 -13.53
C SER A 70 17.54 8.47 -14.19
N THR A 71 18.50 8.98 -13.42
CA THR A 71 19.90 9.12 -13.86
C THR A 71 20.69 7.82 -13.71
N MET A 72 20.18 6.88 -12.92
CA MET A 72 20.86 5.62 -12.62
C MET A 72 20.50 4.52 -13.63
N GLU A 73 19.23 4.45 -14.05
CA GLU A 73 18.70 3.37 -14.87
C GLU A 73 17.82 3.91 -16.01
N PRO A 74 17.75 3.21 -17.16
CA PRO A 74 16.96 3.65 -18.32
C PRO A 74 15.44 3.47 -18.07
N TRP A 75 14.64 4.12 -18.92
CA TRP A 75 13.20 3.85 -19.01
C TRP A 75 12.93 2.39 -19.38
N ASP A 76 11.92 1.81 -18.74
CA ASP A 76 11.48 0.45 -19.05
C ASP A 76 10.73 0.41 -20.40
N ILE A 77 10.92 -0.69 -21.13
CA ILE A 77 10.28 -0.94 -22.44
C ILE A 77 8.75 -0.94 -22.35
N CYS A 78 8.16 -1.26 -21.19
CA CYS A 78 6.72 -1.28 -20.99
C CYS A 78 6.04 0.06 -21.28
N MET A 79 6.80 1.18 -21.14
CA MET A 79 6.24 2.52 -21.31
C MET A 79 6.00 2.92 -22.76
N THR A 80 6.89 2.54 -23.66
CA THR A 80 6.88 3.01 -25.07
C THR A 80 6.98 1.89 -26.10
N GLY A 81 7.27 0.66 -25.68
CA GLY A 81 7.65 -0.44 -26.57
C GLY A 81 9.12 -0.41 -26.98
N THR A 82 9.87 0.64 -26.58
CA THR A 82 11.29 0.81 -26.87
C THR A 82 12.07 1.07 -25.58
N ALA A 83 13.07 0.24 -25.29
CA ALA A 83 13.88 0.39 -24.09
C ALA A 83 14.62 1.74 -24.09
N GLY A 84 14.65 2.41 -22.94
CA GLY A 84 15.30 3.70 -22.75
C GLY A 84 14.57 4.92 -23.31
N GLN A 85 13.48 4.75 -24.04
CA GLN A 85 12.71 5.85 -24.62
C GLN A 85 11.79 6.50 -23.57
N ASN A 86 11.87 7.84 -23.48
CA ASN A 86 11.02 8.63 -22.60
C ASN A 86 9.57 8.65 -23.12
N PRO A 87 8.57 8.30 -22.29
CA PRO A 87 7.15 8.30 -22.67
C PRO A 87 6.53 9.71 -22.72
N GLY A 88 7.28 10.76 -22.41
CA GLY A 88 6.79 12.15 -22.40
C GLY A 88 6.07 12.55 -21.10
N TYR A 89 6.08 11.71 -20.06
CA TYR A 89 5.55 12.05 -18.74
C TYR A 89 6.19 11.18 -17.65
N ASP A 90 6.07 11.60 -16.39
CA ASP A 90 6.51 10.84 -15.23
C ASP A 90 5.35 9.95 -14.73
N ALA A 91 5.45 8.65 -15.00
CA ALA A 91 4.36 7.72 -14.69
C ALA A 91 4.26 7.41 -13.19
N LEU A 92 5.37 7.47 -12.45
CA LEU A 92 5.36 7.31 -11.00
C LEU A 92 4.69 8.50 -10.32
N GLN A 93 5.06 9.74 -10.71
CA GLN A 93 4.42 10.95 -10.18
C GLN A 93 2.92 10.95 -10.45
N PHE A 94 2.53 10.60 -11.68
CA PHE A 94 1.11 10.51 -12.03
C PHE A 94 0.35 9.47 -11.18
N CYS A 95 0.97 8.31 -10.92
CA CYS A 95 0.38 7.28 -10.05
C CYS A 95 0.20 7.79 -8.61
N ILE A 96 1.20 8.47 -8.06
CA ILE A 96 1.15 9.05 -6.71
C ILE A 96 0.00 10.06 -6.61
N ASP A 97 -0.09 11.00 -7.56
CA ASP A 97 -1.12 12.04 -7.57
C ASP A 97 -2.53 11.43 -7.63
N GLU A 98 -2.72 10.44 -8.50
CA GLU A 98 -4.00 9.78 -8.67
C GLU A 98 -4.39 8.88 -7.46
N CYS A 99 -3.42 8.24 -6.80
CA CYS A 99 -3.65 7.54 -5.54
C CYS A 99 -4.06 8.51 -4.43
N HIS A 100 -3.33 9.61 -4.26
CA HIS A 100 -3.59 10.59 -3.21
C HIS A 100 -4.93 11.30 -3.38
N LYS A 101 -5.37 11.61 -4.61
CA LYS A 101 -6.72 12.13 -4.89
C LYS A 101 -7.83 11.22 -4.36
N ARG A 102 -7.56 9.91 -4.24
CA ARG A 102 -8.50 8.88 -3.77
C ARG A 102 -8.29 8.47 -2.32
N GLY A 103 -7.39 9.15 -1.59
CA GLY A 103 -7.05 8.83 -0.20
C GLY A 103 -6.24 7.54 -0.03
N MET A 104 -5.64 7.01 -1.12
CA MET A 104 -4.81 5.81 -1.10
C MET A 104 -3.34 6.16 -0.87
N GLU A 105 -2.60 5.25 -0.21
CA GLU A 105 -1.14 5.27 -0.23
C GLU A 105 -0.61 4.71 -1.55
N CYS A 106 0.47 5.33 -2.05
CA CYS A 106 1.23 4.85 -3.20
C CYS A 106 2.64 4.48 -2.76
N HIS A 107 2.97 3.18 -2.84
CA HIS A 107 4.30 2.67 -2.55
C HIS A 107 5.03 2.37 -3.84
N ALA A 108 6.25 2.89 -3.99
CA ALA A 108 7.12 2.54 -5.11
C ALA A 108 7.67 1.12 -4.90
N TRP A 109 7.24 0.18 -5.73
CA TRP A 109 7.72 -1.20 -5.71
C TRP A 109 9.01 -1.30 -6.51
N ILE A 110 10.07 -1.71 -5.84
CA ILE A 110 11.44 -1.80 -6.34
C ILE A 110 11.87 -3.26 -6.38
N VAL A 111 11.99 -3.85 -7.58
CA VAL A 111 12.64 -5.15 -7.77
C VAL A 111 14.14 -4.94 -7.56
N THR A 112 14.73 -5.51 -6.51
CA THR A 112 16.06 -5.13 -6.02
C THR A 112 17.22 -5.89 -6.69
N ILE A 113 17.42 -7.15 -6.34
CA ILE A 113 18.58 -7.96 -6.77
C ILE A 113 18.57 -8.32 -8.26
N PRO A 114 17.44 -8.72 -8.89
CA PRO A 114 17.40 -8.97 -10.32
C PRO A 114 17.60 -7.70 -11.16
N VAL A 115 18.44 -7.78 -12.20
CA VAL A 115 18.70 -6.67 -13.13
C VAL A 115 18.35 -7.02 -14.58
N GLY A 116 17.61 -8.10 -14.79
CA GLY A 116 17.10 -8.54 -16.07
C GLY A 116 18.07 -9.45 -16.84
N LYS A 117 17.68 -9.81 -18.06
CA LYS A 117 18.53 -10.65 -18.90
C LYS A 117 19.87 -9.98 -19.18
N TRP A 118 20.92 -10.79 -19.32
CA TRP A 118 22.29 -10.32 -19.45
C TRP A 118 22.52 -9.32 -20.58
N HIS A 119 21.74 -9.38 -21.64
CA HIS A 119 21.83 -8.51 -22.81
C HIS A 119 20.92 -7.27 -22.77
N THR A 120 20.09 -7.10 -21.74
CA THR A 120 19.21 -5.93 -21.62
C THR A 120 20.01 -4.65 -21.33
N ASP A 121 19.47 -3.51 -21.75
CA ASP A 121 20.19 -2.23 -21.66
C ASP A 121 20.45 -1.82 -20.20
N GLY A 122 19.49 -2.03 -19.29
CA GLY A 122 19.70 -1.76 -17.87
C GLY A 122 20.84 -2.60 -17.30
N CYS A 123 20.86 -3.91 -17.56
CA CYS A 123 21.93 -4.81 -17.11
C CYS A 123 23.29 -4.43 -17.72
N LYS A 124 23.35 -4.13 -19.02
CA LYS A 124 24.58 -3.66 -19.70
C LYS A 124 25.09 -2.36 -19.07
N LYS A 125 24.21 -1.39 -18.83
CA LYS A 125 24.57 -0.07 -18.30
C LYS A 125 25.18 -0.16 -16.90
N ILE A 126 24.57 -0.98 -16.02
CA ILE A 126 25.12 -1.17 -14.66
C ILE A 126 26.45 -1.90 -14.73
N ARG A 127 26.61 -2.95 -15.54
CA ARG A 127 27.88 -3.68 -15.71
C ARG A 127 29.00 -2.82 -16.27
N ALA A 128 28.69 -1.96 -17.25
CA ALA A 128 29.68 -1.05 -17.81
C ALA A 128 30.22 -0.08 -16.76
N ARG A 129 29.33 0.42 -15.90
CA ARG A 129 29.69 1.37 -14.84
C ARG A 129 30.30 0.69 -13.61
N TYR A 130 29.84 -0.53 -13.28
CA TYR A 130 30.22 -1.28 -12.09
C TYR A 130 30.46 -2.76 -12.42
N PRO A 131 31.59 -3.13 -13.06
CA PRO A 131 31.82 -4.45 -13.62
C PRO A 131 31.74 -5.61 -12.61
N LYS A 132 32.09 -5.34 -11.33
CA LYS A 132 32.09 -6.35 -10.25
C LYS A 132 30.75 -6.51 -9.55
N LEU A 133 29.80 -5.61 -9.83
CA LEU A 133 28.51 -5.55 -9.08
C LEU A 133 27.52 -6.61 -9.52
N ILE A 134 27.58 -7.06 -10.78
CA ILE A 134 26.58 -7.94 -11.38
C ILE A 134 27.19 -9.32 -11.65
N LYS A 135 26.54 -10.36 -11.14
CA LYS A 135 26.81 -11.76 -11.49
C LYS A 135 25.81 -12.28 -12.51
N LYS A 136 26.30 -13.08 -13.46
CA LYS A 136 25.45 -13.83 -14.40
C LYS A 136 25.08 -15.17 -13.78
N VAL A 137 23.76 -15.48 -13.75
CA VAL A 137 23.23 -16.77 -13.35
C VAL A 137 22.25 -17.22 -14.43
N GLY A 138 22.60 -18.26 -15.18
CA GLY A 138 21.88 -18.59 -16.42
C GLY A 138 21.97 -17.45 -17.44
N GLU A 139 20.84 -17.01 -17.95
CA GLU A 139 20.73 -15.87 -18.87
C GLU A 139 20.40 -14.53 -18.18
N GLU A 140 20.28 -14.55 -16.85
CA GLU A 140 19.88 -13.38 -16.05
C GLU A 140 21.09 -12.75 -15.33
N GLY A 141 21.04 -11.43 -15.17
CA GLY A 141 21.95 -10.67 -14.33
C GLY A 141 21.34 -10.39 -12.95
N TYR A 142 22.17 -10.47 -11.92
CA TYR A 142 21.77 -10.20 -10.55
C TYR A 142 22.82 -9.31 -9.87
N MET A 143 22.39 -8.35 -9.06
CA MET A 143 23.31 -7.67 -8.16
C MET A 143 23.88 -8.69 -7.17
N ASP A 144 25.18 -8.62 -6.93
CA ASP A 144 25.85 -9.53 -6.02
C ASP A 144 25.68 -9.09 -4.56
N PRO A 145 24.92 -9.82 -3.71
CA PRO A 145 24.75 -9.44 -2.31
C PRO A 145 26.04 -9.50 -1.49
N GLU A 146 27.06 -10.23 -1.96
CA GLU A 146 28.37 -10.33 -1.30
C GLU A 146 29.24 -9.09 -1.55
N GLN A 147 28.84 -8.22 -2.48
CA GLN A 147 29.50 -6.93 -2.74
C GLN A 147 28.86 -5.83 -1.90
N GLY A 148 29.60 -5.23 -0.97
CA GLY A 148 29.10 -4.16 -0.11
C GLY A 148 28.49 -2.98 -0.89
N PHE A 149 28.97 -2.74 -2.12
CA PHE A 149 28.47 -1.70 -3.01
C PHE A 149 27.05 -1.98 -3.54
N THR A 150 26.57 -3.23 -3.53
CA THR A 150 25.15 -3.54 -3.84
C THR A 150 24.20 -2.78 -2.92
N GLY A 151 24.50 -2.77 -1.62
CA GLY A 151 23.71 -2.01 -0.64
C GLY A 151 23.80 -0.50 -0.86
N ASP A 152 24.97 0.02 -1.22
CA ASP A 152 25.15 1.45 -1.48
C ASP A 152 24.37 1.90 -2.72
N TYR A 153 24.41 1.10 -3.79
CA TYR A 153 23.65 1.36 -5.02
C TYR A 153 22.14 1.39 -4.78
N LEU A 154 21.62 0.37 -4.10
CA LEU A 154 20.18 0.26 -3.81
C LEU A 154 19.73 1.34 -2.81
N ALA A 155 20.55 1.66 -1.82
CA ALA A 155 20.28 2.73 -0.87
C ALA A 155 20.23 4.11 -1.57
N GLN A 156 21.17 4.38 -2.49
CA GLN A 156 21.15 5.60 -3.29
C GLN A 156 19.91 5.67 -4.18
N PHE A 157 19.55 4.57 -4.84
CA PHE A 157 18.35 4.48 -5.69
C PHE A 157 17.08 4.79 -4.87
N CYS A 158 16.90 4.14 -3.72
CA CYS A 158 15.74 4.35 -2.85
C CYS A 158 15.72 5.76 -2.24
N ARG A 159 16.88 6.32 -1.89
CA ARG A 159 17.02 7.71 -1.44
C ARG A 159 16.52 8.68 -2.52
N ASP A 160 16.96 8.51 -3.77
CA ASP A 160 16.57 9.40 -4.87
C ASP A 160 15.06 9.37 -5.11
N VAL A 161 14.44 8.21 -5.05
CA VAL A 161 12.97 8.07 -5.13
C VAL A 161 12.30 8.78 -3.95
N THR A 162 12.75 8.52 -2.72
CA THR A 162 12.17 9.11 -1.50
C THR A 162 12.27 10.64 -1.50
N ARG A 163 13.41 11.18 -1.93
CA ARG A 163 13.66 12.63 -1.97
C ARG A 163 12.79 13.31 -3.02
N ARG A 164 12.70 12.73 -4.21
CA ARG A 164 12.06 13.35 -5.38
C ARG A 164 10.55 13.23 -5.40
N TYR A 165 10.00 12.17 -4.81
CA TYR A 165 8.59 11.84 -4.88
C TYR A 165 7.92 11.86 -3.51
N ASP A 166 6.64 12.18 -3.50
CA ASP A 166 5.79 12.09 -2.31
C ASP A 166 5.19 10.68 -2.15
N VAL A 167 6.07 9.67 -2.23
CA VAL A 167 5.67 8.28 -1.97
C VAL A 167 5.35 8.07 -0.48
N ASP A 168 4.37 7.23 -0.19
CA ASP A 168 4.04 6.82 1.18
C ASP A 168 4.91 5.66 1.67
N GLY A 169 5.51 4.91 0.73
CA GLY A 169 6.43 3.82 1.04
C GLY A 169 7.35 3.42 -0.11
N ILE A 170 8.43 2.75 0.26
CA ILE A 170 9.30 2.00 -0.64
C ILE A 170 9.07 0.52 -0.35
N HIS A 171 8.69 -0.25 -1.37
CA HIS A 171 8.41 -1.68 -1.27
C HIS A 171 9.49 -2.48 -1.99
N LEU A 172 10.29 -3.26 -1.24
CA LEU A 172 11.40 -4.04 -1.78
C LEU A 172 10.91 -5.44 -2.18
N ASP A 173 11.07 -5.77 -3.43
CA ASP A 173 10.85 -7.12 -3.93
C ASP A 173 12.18 -7.78 -4.30
N TYR A 174 12.24 -9.10 -4.19
CA TYR A 174 13.48 -9.87 -4.43
C TYR A 174 14.68 -9.40 -3.60
N ILE A 175 14.46 -8.85 -2.41
CA ILE A 175 15.51 -8.51 -1.45
C ILE A 175 16.00 -9.79 -0.75
N ARG A 176 16.64 -10.65 -1.52
CA ARG A 176 17.05 -12.01 -1.15
C ARG A 176 17.96 -12.61 -2.22
N TYR A 177 18.62 -13.70 -1.90
CA TYR A 177 19.28 -14.48 -2.94
C TYR A 177 18.26 -15.11 -3.88
N PRO A 178 18.51 -15.10 -5.21
CA PRO A 178 17.68 -15.85 -6.17
C PRO A 178 17.72 -17.36 -5.89
N GLU A 179 16.68 -18.07 -6.25
CA GLU A 179 16.52 -19.52 -6.04
C GLU A 179 17.63 -20.33 -6.71
N THR A 180 18.11 -19.84 -7.84
CA THR A 180 19.15 -20.49 -8.65
C THR A 180 20.57 -20.11 -8.24
N TRP A 181 20.71 -19.24 -7.24
CA TRP A 181 22.02 -18.77 -6.78
C TRP A 181 22.75 -19.84 -5.97
N LYS A 182 23.91 -20.27 -6.44
CA LYS A 182 24.79 -21.15 -5.69
C LYS A 182 25.57 -20.33 -4.67
N LEU A 183 25.14 -20.39 -3.40
CA LEU A 183 25.83 -19.72 -2.30
C LEU A 183 27.28 -20.24 -2.18
N LYS A 184 28.22 -19.31 -2.11
CA LYS A 184 29.63 -19.59 -1.80
C LYS A 184 29.97 -19.35 -0.33
N VAL A 185 29.05 -18.70 0.39
CA VAL A 185 29.15 -18.38 1.82
C VAL A 185 28.14 -19.20 2.62
N SER A 186 28.28 -19.23 3.93
CA SER A 186 27.30 -19.85 4.80
C SER A 186 25.94 -19.13 4.71
N ARG A 187 24.83 -19.84 4.97
CA ARG A 187 23.50 -19.22 5.00
C ARG A 187 23.41 -18.09 6.05
N ALA A 188 24.11 -18.23 7.17
CA ALA A 188 24.16 -17.17 8.18
C ALA A 188 24.86 -15.91 7.64
N GLU A 189 25.90 -16.06 6.89
CA GLU A 189 26.59 -14.95 6.23
C GLU A 189 25.75 -14.36 5.10
N GLY A 190 25.10 -15.21 4.30
CA GLY A 190 24.14 -14.74 3.28
C GLY A 190 23.03 -13.88 3.89
N ARG A 191 22.47 -14.26 5.04
CA ARG A 191 21.49 -13.44 5.77
C ARG A 191 22.09 -12.10 6.25
N ARG A 192 23.33 -12.11 6.76
CA ARG A 192 24.00 -10.85 7.12
C ARG A 192 24.16 -9.92 5.93
N ASN A 193 24.58 -10.45 4.78
CA ASN A 193 24.76 -9.65 3.55
C ASN A 193 23.45 -8.98 3.13
N ILE A 194 22.34 -9.72 3.08
CA ILE A 194 21.02 -9.15 2.74
C ILE A 194 20.55 -8.15 3.81
N THR A 195 20.74 -8.47 5.09
CA THR A 195 20.36 -7.57 6.20
C THR A 195 21.15 -6.25 6.15
N ASP A 196 22.43 -6.28 5.80
CA ASP A 196 23.24 -5.06 5.66
C ASP A 196 22.77 -4.19 4.50
N ILE A 197 22.33 -4.79 3.39
CA ILE A 197 21.68 -4.06 2.29
C ILE A 197 20.41 -3.37 2.81
N VAL A 198 19.54 -4.09 3.52
CA VAL A 198 18.30 -3.53 4.10
C VAL A 198 18.60 -2.39 5.07
N ARG A 199 19.60 -2.54 5.95
CA ARG A 199 20.01 -1.46 6.88
C ARG A 199 20.49 -0.20 6.16
N LYS A 200 21.25 -0.34 5.05
CA LYS A 200 21.68 0.80 4.25
C LYS A 200 20.49 1.51 3.60
N ILE A 201 19.55 0.75 3.02
CA ILE A 201 18.31 1.29 2.42
C ILE A 201 17.46 1.99 3.49
N HIS A 202 17.22 1.35 4.64
CA HIS A 202 16.47 1.92 5.75
C HIS A 202 17.05 3.28 6.19
N ARG A 203 18.36 3.34 6.46
CA ARG A 203 19.03 4.59 6.85
C ARG A 203 18.88 5.68 5.81
N ALA A 204 19.03 5.33 4.53
CA ALA A 204 18.92 6.29 3.43
C ALA A 204 17.50 6.87 3.30
N ILE A 205 16.46 6.06 3.42
CA ILE A 205 15.06 6.48 3.35
C ILE A 205 14.68 7.33 4.56
N LYS A 206 15.00 6.85 5.77
CA LYS A 206 14.62 7.54 7.02
C LYS A 206 15.33 8.86 7.23
N ALA A 207 16.52 9.03 6.66
CA ALA A 207 17.23 10.30 6.66
C ALA A 207 16.58 11.36 5.75
N GLU A 208 15.90 10.95 4.67
CA GLU A 208 15.19 11.87 3.78
C GLU A 208 13.78 12.20 4.30
N LYS A 209 12.98 11.14 4.56
CA LYS A 209 11.60 11.27 5.04
C LYS A 209 11.29 10.15 6.03
N PRO A 210 11.37 10.39 7.34
CA PRO A 210 11.24 9.33 8.34
C PRO A 210 9.87 8.65 8.35
N TRP A 211 8.83 9.31 7.84
CA TRP A 211 7.47 8.76 7.72
C TRP A 211 7.27 7.83 6.52
N VAL A 212 8.17 7.82 5.51
CA VAL A 212 8.07 6.91 4.38
C VAL A 212 8.31 5.48 4.87
N LYS A 213 7.33 4.62 4.64
CA LYS A 213 7.37 3.22 5.08
C LYS A 213 8.37 2.42 4.25
N LEU A 214 9.22 1.64 4.90
CA LEU A 214 10.03 0.62 4.22
C LEU A 214 9.34 -0.73 4.40
N SER A 215 9.04 -1.41 3.30
CA SER A 215 8.39 -2.71 3.30
C SER A 215 9.04 -3.68 2.32
N CYS A 216 8.73 -4.97 2.44
CA CYS A 216 9.13 -5.95 1.43
C CYS A 216 8.10 -7.06 1.25
N SER A 217 8.24 -7.82 0.15
CA SER A 217 7.51 -9.05 -0.18
C SER A 217 8.39 -10.28 0.10
N PRO A 218 8.44 -10.80 1.35
CA PRO A 218 9.19 -12.02 1.60
C PRO A 218 8.51 -13.25 1.03
N VAL A 219 9.26 -14.35 0.88
CA VAL A 219 8.69 -15.68 0.63
C VAL A 219 7.64 -15.97 1.69
N GLY A 220 6.49 -16.49 1.28
CA GLY A 220 5.29 -16.57 2.11
C GLY A 220 5.40 -17.43 3.39
N LYS A 221 6.38 -18.30 3.48
CA LYS A 221 6.76 -19.02 4.70
C LYS A 221 8.09 -18.49 5.20
N PHE A 222 8.18 -18.14 6.50
CA PHE A 222 9.46 -17.66 7.04
C PHE A 222 10.49 -18.77 7.12
N ASP A 223 10.16 -19.85 7.80
CA ASP A 223 10.99 -21.08 7.91
C ASP A 223 10.08 -22.29 8.17
N ASP A 224 10.68 -23.44 8.47
CA ASP A 224 9.96 -24.62 8.98
C ASP A 224 9.37 -24.33 10.37
N LEU A 225 8.15 -24.75 10.60
CA LEU A 225 7.51 -24.74 11.91
C LEU A 225 7.62 -26.13 12.56
N ALA A 226 7.42 -26.19 13.89
CA ALA A 226 7.54 -27.45 14.63
C ALA A 226 6.66 -28.58 14.07
N ARG A 227 5.43 -28.26 13.64
CA ARG A 227 4.44 -29.22 13.11
C ARG A 227 4.23 -29.14 11.61
N TYR A 228 4.67 -28.06 10.96
CA TYR A 228 4.41 -27.80 9.52
C TYR A 228 5.69 -27.40 8.81
N ARG A 229 6.04 -28.16 7.80
CA ARG A 229 7.28 -27.91 7.03
C ARG A 229 7.03 -26.96 5.87
N SER A 230 8.02 -26.15 5.56
CA SER A 230 7.99 -25.22 4.40
C SER A 230 8.15 -25.96 3.07
N GLY A 231 8.56 -27.22 3.09
CA GLY A 231 8.89 -27.97 1.87
C GLY A 231 10.18 -27.51 1.21
N GLY A 232 11.11 -26.94 1.98
CA GLY A 232 12.37 -26.40 1.47
C GLY A 232 12.27 -25.07 0.76
N TRP A 233 11.07 -24.46 0.75
CA TRP A 233 10.82 -23.14 0.14
C TRP A 233 10.38 -22.15 1.23
N ASN A 234 11.32 -21.36 1.72
CA ASN A 234 11.11 -20.40 2.78
C ASN A 234 12.05 -19.19 2.67
N ALA A 235 11.75 -18.13 3.42
CA ALA A 235 12.53 -16.90 3.41
C ALA A 235 13.90 -17.07 4.07
N TYR A 236 13.93 -17.60 5.29
CA TYR A 236 15.10 -17.59 6.16
C TYR A 236 16.20 -18.56 5.72
N THR A 237 15.83 -19.83 5.53
CA THR A 237 16.79 -20.89 5.22
C THR A 237 17.07 -21.00 3.73
N ALA A 238 16.04 -20.92 2.85
CA ALA A 238 16.22 -21.16 1.43
C ALA A 238 16.90 -19.99 0.71
N VAL A 239 16.49 -18.75 0.98
CA VAL A 239 16.92 -17.56 0.21
C VAL A 239 17.57 -16.47 1.06
N CYS A 240 17.96 -16.77 2.30
CA CYS A 240 18.69 -15.86 3.20
C CYS A 240 17.96 -14.55 3.49
N GLN A 241 16.63 -14.57 3.60
CA GLN A 241 15.77 -13.42 3.82
C GLN A 241 15.24 -13.41 5.26
N ASP A 242 15.93 -12.73 6.18
CA ASP A 242 15.57 -12.66 7.61
C ASP A 242 14.50 -11.60 7.87
N ALA A 243 13.34 -11.73 7.21
CA ALA A 243 12.30 -10.71 7.25
C ALA A 243 11.71 -10.47 8.64
N GLN A 244 11.54 -11.52 9.46
CA GLN A 244 11.10 -11.37 10.86
C GLN A 244 12.18 -10.67 11.71
N GLY A 245 13.46 -10.99 11.48
CA GLY A 245 14.58 -10.28 12.10
C GLY A 245 14.59 -8.80 11.80
N TRP A 246 14.26 -8.39 10.57
CA TRP A 246 14.19 -6.97 10.18
C TRP A 246 13.06 -6.21 10.88
N LEU A 247 11.91 -6.86 11.13
CA LEU A 247 10.84 -6.25 11.95
C LEU A 247 11.30 -6.09 13.39
N ARG A 248 11.93 -7.12 13.98
CA ARG A 248 12.46 -7.10 15.35
C ARG A 248 13.51 -6.02 15.54
N GLU A 249 14.43 -5.86 14.58
CA GLU A 249 15.47 -4.82 14.60
C GLU A 249 14.90 -3.42 14.33
N GLY A 250 13.67 -3.30 13.85
CA GLY A 250 13.05 -2.02 13.52
C GLY A 250 13.54 -1.40 12.21
N ILE A 251 14.22 -2.16 11.35
CA ILE A 251 14.70 -1.70 10.04
C ILE A 251 13.72 -1.96 8.89
N MET A 252 12.54 -2.50 9.20
CA MET A 252 11.44 -2.71 8.28
C MET A 252 10.14 -2.31 8.97
N ASP A 253 9.27 -1.56 8.29
CA ASP A 253 8.02 -1.05 8.85
C ASP A 253 6.83 -1.98 8.55
N ALA A 254 6.88 -2.68 7.41
CA ALA A 254 5.80 -3.58 7.00
C ALA A 254 6.30 -4.77 6.19
N LEU A 255 5.59 -5.89 6.27
CA LEU A 255 5.82 -7.06 5.42
C LEU A 255 4.54 -7.40 4.64
N PHE A 256 4.74 -7.84 3.40
CA PHE A 256 3.71 -8.36 2.51
C PHE A 256 4.10 -9.78 2.06
N PRO A 257 4.07 -10.80 2.96
CA PRO A 257 4.53 -12.14 2.64
C PRO A 257 3.74 -12.74 1.48
N MET A 258 4.42 -13.30 0.49
CA MET A 258 3.81 -13.91 -0.72
C MET A 258 3.21 -15.28 -0.38
N MET A 259 2.06 -15.28 0.31
CA MET A 259 1.41 -16.49 0.84
C MET A 259 0.49 -17.16 -0.19
N TYR A 260 1.07 -17.59 -1.31
CA TYR A 260 0.37 -18.17 -2.45
C TYR A 260 0.13 -19.66 -2.27
N PHE A 261 -0.52 -20.03 -1.16
CA PHE A 261 -0.74 -21.39 -0.69
C PHE A 261 -2.17 -21.58 -0.20
N GLN A 262 -2.54 -22.81 0.17
CA GLN A 262 -3.83 -23.16 0.76
C GLN A 262 -3.67 -24.05 2.00
N GLY A 263 -4.68 -24.05 2.87
CA GLY A 263 -4.80 -24.99 3.99
C GLY A 263 -3.59 -24.95 4.94
N ASN A 264 -3.01 -26.11 5.23
CA ASN A 264 -1.88 -26.23 6.15
C ASN A 264 -0.60 -25.55 5.65
N ASN A 265 -0.52 -25.15 4.39
CA ASN A 265 0.57 -24.36 3.86
C ASN A 265 0.33 -22.85 4.00
N PHE A 266 -0.87 -22.44 4.41
CA PHE A 266 -1.25 -21.05 4.61
C PHE A 266 -1.47 -20.72 6.09
N TYR A 267 -2.48 -21.30 6.75
CA TYR A 267 -2.94 -20.86 8.07
C TYR A 267 -1.89 -20.94 9.19
N PRO A 268 -1.07 -22.00 9.33
CA PRO A 268 -0.06 -22.03 10.37
C PRO A 268 1.00 -20.94 10.18
N PHE A 269 1.32 -20.60 8.94
CA PHE A 269 2.29 -19.57 8.61
C PHE A 269 1.72 -18.15 8.76
N VAL A 270 0.40 -17.97 8.65
CA VAL A 270 -0.27 -16.71 9.06
C VAL A 270 -0.04 -16.46 10.54
N ALA A 271 -0.28 -17.47 11.38
CA ALA A 271 -0.05 -17.37 12.82
C ALA A 271 1.41 -17.03 13.15
N ASP A 272 2.36 -17.66 12.45
CA ASP A 272 3.80 -17.38 12.59
C ASP A 272 4.13 -15.91 12.23
N TRP A 273 3.64 -15.40 11.09
CA TRP A 273 3.83 -13.99 10.72
C TRP A 273 3.21 -13.04 11.73
N LYS A 274 2.03 -13.36 12.27
CA LYS A 274 1.36 -12.56 13.31
C LYS A 274 2.18 -12.52 14.60
N GLN A 275 2.60 -13.69 15.07
CA GLN A 275 3.36 -13.82 16.31
C GLN A 275 4.68 -13.06 16.27
N HIS A 276 5.34 -13.02 15.10
CA HIS A 276 6.63 -12.37 14.90
C HIS A 276 6.53 -11.02 14.17
N SER A 277 5.40 -10.33 14.30
CA SER A 277 5.21 -8.98 13.73
C SER A 277 5.92 -7.87 14.52
N TYR A 278 6.22 -8.11 15.79
CA TYR A 278 6.90 -7.15 16.69
C TYR A 278 6.24 -5.76 16.70
N GLY A 279 4.91 -5.71 16.61
CA GLY A 279 4.14 -4.47 16.55
C GLY A 279 4.24 -3.71 15.23
N ARG A 280 4.85 -4.31 14.20
CA ARG A 280 4.92 -3.79 12.82
C ARG A 280 3.74 -4.28 11.99
N MET A 281 3.58 -3.71 10.81
CA MET A 281 2.48 -4.06 9.91
C MET A 281 2.78 -5.35 9.16
N VAL A 282 1.79 -6.24 9.05
CA VAL A 282 1.87 -7.41 8.19
C VAL A 282 0.57 -7.53 7.39
N ALA A 283 0.69 -7.62 6.07
CA ALA A 283 -0.42 -7.75 5.14
C ALA A 283 -0.13 -8.87 4.11
N PRO A 284 -0.42 -10.13 4.45
CA PRO A 284 -0.15 -11.26 3.58
C PRO A 284 -0.73 -11.11 2.19
N GLY A 285 0.04 -11.54 1.19
CA GLY A 285 -0.34 -11.54 -0.21
C GLY A 285 -1.14 -12.77 -0.58
N LEU A 286 -2.33 -12.58 -1.15
CA LEU A 286 -3.21 -13.61 -1.65
C LEU A 286 -3.07 -13.80 -3.16
N ALA A 287 -3.00 -15.05 -3.59
CA ALA A 287 -2.80 -15.42 -4.98
C ALA A 287 -4.11 -15.40 -5.79
N VAL A 288 -4.72 -14.22 -5.98
CA VAL A 288 -5.96 -14.11 -6.76
C VAL A 288 -5.80 -14.54 -8.23
N TYR A 289 -4.58 -14.55 -8.75
CA TYR A 289 -4.30 -15.09 -10.08
C TYR A 289 -4.54 -16.61 -10.17
N MET A 290 -4.38 -17.34 -9.07
CA MET A 290 -4.64 -18.78 -8.99
C MET A 290 -6.11 -19.14 -9.18
N LEU A 291 -7.04 -18.17 -9.07
CA LEU A 291 -8.46 -18.36 -9.40
C LEU A 291 -8.65 -18.59 -10.91
N HIS A 292 -7.76 -18.07 -11.74
CA HIS A 292 -7.91 -18.12 -13.19
C HIS A 292 -7.81 -19.57 -13.71
N PRO A 293 -8.70 -20.01 -14.65
CA PRO A 293 -8.71 -21.39 -15.16
C PRO A 293 -7.39 -21.86 -15.79
N LYS A 294 -6.61 -20.93 -16.37
CA LYS A 294 -5.28 -21.23 -16.96
C LYS A 294 -4.16 -21.37 -15.93
N GLU A 295 -4.44 -21.07 -14.66
CA GLU A 295 -3.50 -21.19 -13.53
C GLU A 295 -3.86 -22.46 -12.73
N ARG A 296 -4.19 -22.32 -11.44
CA ARG A 296 -4.58 -23.44 -10.58
C ARG A 296 -6.09 -23.65 -10.48
N ASN A 297 -6.89 -22.77 -11.07
CA ASN A 297 -8.35 -22.82 -11.07
C ASN A 297 -8.97 -22.94 -9.67
N TRP A 298 -8.39 -22.26 -8.66
CA TRP A 298 -8.91 -22.29 -7.27
C TRP A 298 -10.36 -21.80 -7.21
N GLY A 299 -11.11 -22.31 -6.23
CA GLY A 299 -12.43 -21.76 -5.90
C GLY A 299 -12.29 -20.42 -5.19
N LEU A 300 -13.29 -19.54 -5.33
CA LEU A 300 -13.34 -18.27 -4.61
C LEU A 300 -13.38 -18.46 -3.09
N ASP A 301 -13.92 -19.58 -2.63
CA ASP A 301 -14.01 -19.94 -1.22
C ASP A 301 -12.65 -20.01 -0.52
N VAL A 302 -11.57 -20.30 -1.25
CA VAL A 302 -10.20 -20.26 -0.73
C VAL A 302 -9.85 -18.83 -0.30
N ILE A 303 -9.96 -17.87 -1.21
CA ILE A 303 -9.66 -16.45 -0.93
C ILE A 303 -10.58 -15.88 0.14
N ARG A 304 -11.87 -16.26 0.13
CA ARG A 304 -12.85 -15.85 1.16
C ARG A 304 -12.42 -16.29 2.56
N ARG A 305 -12.03 -17.55 2.72
CA ARG A 305 -11.57 -18.09 4.02
C ARG A 305 -10.27 -17.42 4.46
N GLU A 306 -9.31 -17.24 3.55
CA GLU A 306 -8.04 -16.57 3.83
C GLU A 306 -8.27 -15.14 4.30
N MET A 307 -9.10 -14.36 3.61
CA MET A 307 -9.42 -12.98 4.00
C MET A 307 -10.09 -12.89 5.38
N ASN A 308 -11.01 -13.82 5.70
CA ASN A 308 -11.64 -13.86 7.03
C ASN A 308 -10.61 -14.12 8.13
N VAL A 309 -9.75 -15.13 7.96
CA VAL A 309 -8.69 -15.44 8.95
C VAL A 309 -7.73 -14.27 9.11
N LEU A 310 -7.29 -13.64 8.02
CA LEU A 310 -6.41 -12.48 8.11
C LEU A 310 -7.04 -11.33 8.92
N ARG A 311 -8.32 -11.05 8.70
CA ARG A 311 -9.05 -10.01 9.45
C ARG A 311 -9.25 -10.39 10.92
N GLU A 312 -9.59 -11.64 11.23
CA GLU A 312 -9.71 -12.16 12.61
C GLU A 312 -8.37 -12.04 13.37
N GLU A 313 -7.25 -12.29 12.68
CA GLU A 313 -5.90 -12.12 13.24
C GLU A 313 -5.48 -10.64 13.33
N GLY A 314 -6.28 -9.70 12.85
CA GLY A 314 -5.94 -8.27 12.81
C GLY A 314 -4.77 -7.97 11.87
N LEU A 315 -4.62 -8.75 10.80
CA LEU A 315 -3.65 -8.55 9.72
C LEU A 315 -4.29 -7.82 8.55
N GLY A 316 -3.47 -7.17 7.73
CA GLY A 316 -3.92 -6.64 6.45
C GLY A 316 -4.04 -7.73 5.37
N VAL A 317 -4.40 -7.32 4.18
CA VAL A 317 -4.48 -8.18 2.99
C VAL A 317 -3.89 -7.47 1.78
N THR A 318 -3.20 -8.22 0.92
CA THR A 318 -2.68 -7.72 -0.36
C THR A 318 -3.01 -8.69 -1.49
N PHE A 319 -3.47 -8.19 -2.61
CA PHE A 319 -3.86 -9.03 -3.75
C PHE A 319 -2.77 -9.07 -4.83
N PHE A 320 -2.30 -10.24 -5.18
CA PHE A 320 -1.42 -10.45 -6.32
C PHE A 320 -2.20 -11.11 -7.45
N ARG A 321 -2.52 -10.38 -8.49
CA ARG A 321 -2.17 -9.00 -8.84
C ARG A 321 -3.39 -8.24 -9.38
N SER A 322 -3.23 -6.95 -9.60
CA SER A 322 -4.31 -6.02 -9.96
C SER A 322 -5.22 -6.51 -11.07
N LYS A 323 -4.69 -7.02 -12.18
CA LYS A 323 -5.49 -7.49 -13.32
C LYS A 323 -6.54 -8.53 -12.92
N PHE A 324 -6.17 -9.58 -12.21
CA PHE A 324 -7.10 -10.65 -11.83
C PHE A 324 -8.14 -10.18 -10.82
N PHE A 325 -7.78 -9.20 -10.01
CA PHE A 325 -8.68 -8.54 -9.08
C PHE A 325 -9.70 -7.66 -9.82
N THR A 326 -9.24 -6.74 -10.67
CA THR A 326 -10.12 -5.81 -11.42
C THR A 326 -10.93 -6.50 -12.51
N ASP A 327 -10.44 -7.58 -13.10
CA ASP A 327 -11.19 -8.44 -14.03
C ASP A 327 -12.29 -9.26 -13.33
N ASN A 328 -12.40 -9.13 -12.01
CA ASN A 328 -13.39 -9.85 -11.18
C ASN A 328 -13.33 -11.38 -11.35
N THR A 329 -12.11 -11.93 -11.44
CA THR A 329 -11.91 -13.37 -11.67
C THR A 329 -12.65 -14.19 -10.63
N LYS A 330 -13.59 -15.03 -11.06
CA LYS A 330 -14.52 -15.82 -10.20
C LYS A 330 -15.27 -14.99 -9.14
N GLY A 331 -15.48 -13.70 -9.37
CA GLY A 331 -16.21 -12.84 -8.45
C GLY A 331 -15.41 -12.28 -7.28
N VAL A 332 -14.06 -12.34 -7.32
CA VAL A 332 -13.20 -11.87 -6.23
C VAL A 332 -13.35 -10.37 -5.95
N TYR A 333 -13.52 -9.55 -6.99
CA TYR A 333 -13.74 -8.11 -6.82
C TYR A 333 -15.08 -7.82 -6.14
N THR A 334 -16.17 -8.46 -6.62
CA THR A 334 -17.51 -8.31 -6.05
C THR A 334 -17.52 -8.73 -4.57
N PHE A 335 -16.95 -9.89 -4.27
CA PHE A 335 -16.83 -10.35 -2.89
C PHE A 335 -16.03 -9.38 -2.02
N THR A 336 -14.87 -8.92 -2.50
CA THR A 336 -14.00 -7.99 -1.73
C THR A 336 -14.69 -6.66 -1.46
N LYS A 337 -15.44 -6.13 -2.43
CA LYS A 337 -16.22 -4.90 -2.26
C LYS A 337 -17.23 -5.02 -1.12
N ASP A 338 -17.94 -6.16 -1.06
CA ASP A 338 -18.93 -6.43 0.01
C ASP A 338 -18.24 -6.70 1.35
N PHE A 339 -17.14 -7.44 1.35
CA PHE A 339 -16.32 -7.73 2.53
C PHE A 339 -15.70 -6.45 3.13
N ASN A 340 -15.29 -5.52 2.30
CA ASN A 340 -14.75 -4.22 2.66
C ASN A 340 -15.85 -3.13 2.59
N ALA A 341 -17.03 -3.37 3.12
CA ALA A 341 -18.20 -2.49 2.99
C ALA A 341 -17.95 -1.03 3.43
N SER A 342 -17.00 -0.80 4.34
CA SER A 342 -16.59 0.54 4.80
C SER A 342 -15.12 0.78 4.49
N PRO A 343 -14.69 2.03 4.31
CA PRO A 343 -13.28 2.39 4.22
C PRO A 343 -12.51 1.97 5.50
N ALA A 344 -11.20 1.83 5.37
CA ALA A 344 -10.31 1.64 6.52
C ALA A 344 -9.08 2.53 6.38
N LEU A 345 -8.60 3.04 7.51
CA LEU A 345 -7.33 3.74 7.59
C LEU A 345 -6.19 2.70 7.64
N ILE A 346 -5.02 3.11 7.17
CA ILE A 346 -3.81 2.32 7.36
C ILE A 346 -3.39 2.42 8.83
N PRO A 347 -2.96 1.33 9.48
CA PRO A 347 -2.50 1.37 10.86
C PRO A 347 -1.39 2.41 11.06
N PRO A 348 -1.38 3.17 12.17
CA PRO A 348 -0.34 4.14 12.44
C PRO A 348 1.00 3.47 12.75
N MET A 349 2.09 4.18 12.44
CA MET A 349 3.46 3.78 12.75
C MET A 349 3.79 4.09 14.22
N THR A 350 3.15 3.40 15.16
CA THR A 350 3.22 3.68 16.61
C THR A 350 4.63 3.58 17.20
N TRP A 351 5.55 2.89 16.50
CA TRP A 351 6.98 2.80 16.85
C TRP A 351 7.77 4.07 16.52
N MET A 352 7.24 4.96 15.68
CA MET A 352 7.83 6.26 15.37
C MET A 352 7.30 7.39 16.27
N GLY A 353 6.29 7.08 17.10
CA GLY A 353 5.62 7.99 18.02
C GLY A 353 4.11 7.78 18.00
N LYS A 354 3.45 8.08 19.12
CA LYS A 354 2.00 7.92 19.28
C LYS A 354 1.26 9.24 19.38
N ARG A 355 1.97 10.36 19.37
CA ARG A 355 1.37 11.69 19.54
C ARG A 355 0.86 12.18 18.19
N GLY A 356 -0.45 12.24 18.06
CA GLY A 356 -1.10 12.82 16.89
C GLY A 356 -0.92 14.34 16.80
N PRO A 357 -1.26 14.93 15.65
CA PRO A 357 -1.24 16.38 15.43
C PRO A 357 -2.29 17.09 16.31
N GLN A 358 -2.21 18.42 16.37
CA GLN A 358 -3.24 19.22 16.99
C GLN A 358 -4.54 19.13 16.17
N PRO A 359 -5.71 19.02 16.80
CA PRO A 359 -6.98 18.98 16.09
C PRO A 359 -7.25 20.29 15.34
N VAL A 360 -8.17 20.27 14.38
CA VAL A 360 -8.71 21.49 13.78
C VAL A 360 -9.38 22.33 14.88
N LYS A 361 -9.28 23.65 14.78
CA LYS A 361 -9.89 24.60 15.74
C LYS A 361 -11.31 24.96 15.36
N THR A 362 -11.63 24.86 14.07
CA THR A 362 -12.94 25.22 13.54
C THR A 362 -13.45 24.15 12.59
N LEU A 363 -14.75 23.86 12.67
CA LEU A 363 -15.50 23.08 11.69
C LEU A 363 -16.83 23.77 11.46
N ASN A 364 -17.00 24.35 10.27
CA ASN A 364 -18.20 25.03 9.85
C ASN A 364 -18.94 24.18 8.81
N VAL A 365 -20.25 24.07 8.93
CA VAL A 365 -21.10 23.31 8.02
C VAL A 365 -22.13 24.25 7.42
N LYS A 366 -21.99 24.50 6.11
CA LYS A 366 -23.02 25.23 5.34
C LYS A 366 -23.95 24.20 4.70
N ARG A 367 -25.18 24.19 5.19
CA ARG A 367 -26.18 23.21 4.77
C ARG A 367 -26.92 23.66 3.50
N SER A 368 -27.25 22.67 2.65
CA SER A 368 -28.15 22.85 1.52
C SER A 368 -29.14 21.69 1.42
N MET A 369 -30.04 21.71 0.44
CA MET A 369 -31.04 20.64 0.26
C MET A 369 -30.44 19.31 -0.22
N THR A 370 -29.34 19.35 -0.94
CA THR A 370 -28.76 18.17 -1.61
C THR A 370 -27.35 17.81 -1.12
N ALA A 371 -26.65 18.78 -0.52
CA ALA A 371 -25.28 18.60 -0.08
C ALA A 371 -24.94 19.57 1.06
N ASP A 372 -24.03 19.18 1.92
CA ASP A 372 -23.43 20.04 2.94
C ASP A 372 -22.01 20.39 2.55
N ILE A 373 -21.61 21.66 2.75
CA ILE A 373 -20.23 22.12 2.52
C ILE A 373 -19.56 22.27 3.87
N LEU A 374 -18.55 21.45 4.12
CA LEU A 374 -17.72 21.51 5.31
C LEU A 374 -16.49 22.37 5.04
N ASN A 375 -16.13 23.21 6.00
CA ASN A 375 -14.88 23.97 6.01
C ASN A 375 -14.25 23.88 7.39
N TRP A 376 -12.95 23.59 7.45
CA TRP A 376 -12.22 23.46 8.72
C TRP A 376 -10.83 24.09 8.63
N GLY A 377 -10.22 24.37 9.79
CA GLY A 377 -8.91 25.00 9.84
C GLY A 377 -8.28 25.04 11.23
N GLY A 378 -7.08 25.59 11.28
CA GLY A 378 -6.33 25.81 12.53
C GLY A 378 -5.63 24.58 13.09
N ALA A 379 -5.49 23.50 12.31
CA ALA A 379 -4.68 22.35 12.67
C ALA A 379 -3.18 22.66 12.65
N ARG A 380 -2.40 21.95 13.48
CA ARG A 380 -0.94 22.04 13.50
C ARG A 380 -0.34 20.64 13.60
N ASP A 381 0.76 20.45 12.92
CA ASP A 381 1.55 19.22 12.93
C ASP A 381 3.01 19.51 13.29
N ASN A 382 3.63 18.58 14.01
CA ASN A 382 5.04 18.62 14.38
C ASN A 382 5.85 17.49 13.74
N SER A 383 5.29 16.75 12.76
CA SER A 383 5.98 15.64 12.09
C SER A 383 7.09 16.10 11.15
N GLY A 384 7.11 17.38 10.79
CA GLY A 384 8.01 17.95 9.80
C GLY A 384 7.59 17.70 8.36
N ALA A 385 6.39 17.18 8.12
CA ALA A 385 5.84 16.99 6.78
C ALA A 385 5.26 18.30 6.22
N ASP A 386 5.31 18.44 4.89
CA ASP A 386 4.90 19.67 4.19
C ASP A 386 3.39 19.96 4.26
N TYR A 387 2.57 18.96 4.59
CA TYR A 387 1.12 19.09 4.65
C TYR A 387 0.50 18.11 5.65
N LEU A 388 -0.72 18.44 6.05
CA LEU A 388 -1.59 17.60 6.89
C LEU A 388 -2.57 16.80 6.04
N LEU A 389 -3.03 15.69 6.62
CA LEU A 389 -4.11 14.87 6.10
C LEU A 389 -5.32 14.98 7.02
N TYR A 390 -6.51 14.88 6.45
CA TYR A 390 -7.76 14.96 7.20
C TYR A 390 -8.62 13.73 6.92
N ASN A 391 -9.24 13.20 7.98
CA ASN A 391 -10.28 12.19 7.85
C ASN A 391 -11.61 12.84 8.22
N VAL A 392 -12.62 12.64 7.38
CA VAL A 392 -13.95 13.20 7.57
C VAL A 392 -14.93 12.07 7.84
N TYR A 393 -15.71 12.23 8.88
CA TYR A 393 -16.71 11.28 9.36
C TYR A 393 -18.10 11.91 9.31
N ALA A 394 -19.13 11.10 9.03
CA ALA A 394 -20.50 11.52 9.03
C ALA A 394 -21.41 10.44 9.65
N SER A 395 -22.40 10.85 10.44
CA SER A 395 -23.39 9.98 11.04
C SER A 395 -24.72 10.73 11.21
N ASP A 396 -25.83 10.02 11.27
CA ASP A 396 -27.12 10.53 11.71
C ASP A 396 -27.22 10.68 13.25
N THR A 397 -26.24 10.15 13.97
CA THR A 397 -26.13 10.19 15.44
C THR A 397 -25.04 11.17 15.89
N TYR A 398 -25.34 11.98 16.90
CA TYR A 398 -24.38 12.91 17.54
C TYR A 398 -24.04 12.45 18.99
N PRO A 399 -22.78 12.52 19.40
CA PRO A 399 -21.58 12.83 18.62
C PRO A 399 -21.26 11.72 17.60
N VAL A 400 -20.58 12.09 16.50
CA VAL A 400 -20.11 11.13 15.50
C VAL A 400 -19.02 10.26 16.11
N ASP A 401 -19.23 8.95 16.16
CA ASP A 401 -18.21 8.00 16.58
C ASP A 401 -17.16 7.81 15.47
N VAL A 402 -15.98 8.37 15.69
CA VAL A 402 -14.85 8.27 14.76
C VAL A 402 -14.13 6.92 14.82
N ASN A 403 -14.50 6.03 15.76
CA ASN A 403 -13.95 4.68 15.83
C ASN A 403 -14.77 3.68 14.99
N ASP A 404 -16.00 4.05 14.65
CA ASP A 404 -16.82 3.24 13.73
C ASP A 404 -16.42 3.54 12.27
N ALA A 405 -15.83 2.55 11.61
CA ALA A 405 -15.40 2.66 10.20
C ALA A 405 -16.55 3.02 9.25
N ARG A 406 -17.80 2.71 9.60
CA ARG A 406 -19.01 3.05 8.79
C ARG A 406 -19.22 4.55 8.67
N ASN A 407 -18.72 5.32 9.63
CA ASN A 407 -18.84 6.77 9.65
C ASN A 407 -17.75 7.48 8.83
N LEU A 408 -16.66 6.78 8.45
CA LEU A 408 -15.57 7.35 7.66
C LEU A 408 -16.03 7.56 6.21
N ILE A 409 -16.18 8.82 5.78
CA ILE A 409 -16.65 9.16 4.44
C ILE A 409 -15.52 9.67 3.52
N CYS A 410 -14.44 10.18 4.09
CA CYS A 410 -13.28 10.62 3.32
C CYS A 410 -12.02 10.42 4.17
N ALA A 411 -11.05 9.67 3.63
CA ALA A 411 -9.79 9.37 4.27
C ALA A 411 -8.62 10.12 3.62
N ARG A 412 -7.64 10.54 4.42
CA ARG A 412 -6.37 11.11 3.96
C ARG A 412 -6.53 12.32 3.00
N TYR A 413 -7.57 13.10 3.19
CA TYR A 413 -7.88 14.25 2.37
C TYR A 413 -6.91 15.42 2.64
N ARG A 414 -6.43 16.10 1.59
CA ARG A 414 -5.48 17.21 1.72
C ARG A 414 -6.14 18.58 1.80
N GLY A 415 -7.39 18.69 1.36
CA GLY A 415 -8.12 19.96 1.37
C GLY A 415 -8.67 20.32 2.74
N GLN A 416 -9.11 21.56 2.90
CA GLN A 416 -9.77 22.09 4.09
C GLN A 416 -11.24 22.42 3.85
N ALA A 417 -11.79 21.99 2.71
CA ALA A 417 -13.20 22.11 2.37
C ALA A 417 -13.67 20.84 1.64
N LEU A 418 -14.83 20.33 2.00
CA LEU A 418 -15.41 19.12 1.38
C LEU A 418 -16.90 19.34 1.11
N ASN A 419 -17.35 19.00 -0.09
CA ASN A 419 -18.75 18.94 -0.44
C ASN A 419 -19.26 17.50 -0.22
N VAL A 420 -20.24 17.33 0.67
CA VAL A 420 -20.81 16.03 1.04
C VAL A 420 -22.25 15.92 0.60
N PRO A 421 -22.53 15.20 -0.50
CA PRO A 421 -23.91 14.91 -0.91
C PRO A 421 -24.61 14.02 0.12
N HIS A 422 -25.80 14.40 0.58
CA HIS A 422 -26.53 13.67 1.62
C HIS A 422 -27.92 13.18 1.25
N LYS A 423 -28.40 13.45 0.01
CA LYS A 423 -29.71 13.00 -0.48
C LYS A 423 -30.87 13.34 0.49
N GLY A 424 -30.84 14.54 1.09
CA GLY A 424 -31.86 14.99 2.04
C GLY A 424 -31.75 14.47 3.47
N ARG A 425 -30.73 13.63 3.80
CA ARG A 425 -30.48 13.20 5.17
C ARG A 425 -29.86 14.32 6.01
N SER A 426 -30.23 14.41 7.28
CA SER A 426 -29.58 15.29 8.24
C SER A 426 -28.39 14.54 8.85
N LEU A 427 -27.16 15.00 8.60
CA LEU A 427 -25.95 14.37 9.08
C LEU A 427 -25.19 15.28 10.06
N HIS A 428 -24.58 14.66 11.05
CA HIS A 428 -23.54 15.26 11.88
C HIS A 428 -22.18 14.90 11.30
N TYR A 429 -21.20 15.76 11.54
CA TYR A 429 -19.85 15.59 11.00
C TYR A 429 -18.80 15.67 12.08
N ALA A 430 -17.71 14.95 11.85
CA ALA A 430 -16.50 15.09 12.63
C ALA A 430 -15.28 15.10 11.69
N VAL A 431 -14.26 15.87 12.07
CA VAL A 431 -13.00 15.95 11.32
C VAL A 431 -11.85 15.65 12.27
N THR A 432 -10.98 14.73 11.91
CA THR A 432 -9.69 14.51 12.56
C THR A 432 -8.56 14.95 11.65
N VAL A 433 -7.44 15.30 12.24
CA VAL A 433 -6.18 15.59 11.57
C VAL A 433 -5.29 14.36 11.67
N MET A 434 -4.62 13.98 10.60
CA MET A 434 -3.71 12.84 10.58
C MET A 434 -2.32 13.30 10.13
N ASP A 435 -1.27 12.90 10.87
CA ASP A 435 0.11 13.09 10.45
C ASP A 435 0.53 12.04 9.41
N ARG A 436 1.75 12.18 8.90
CA ARG A 436 2.30 11.24 7.90
C ARG A 436 2.69 9.88 8.49
N TYR A 437 2.72 9.74 9.82
CA TYR A 437 2.88 8.46 10.52
C TYR A 437 1.56 7.70 10.71
N GLY A 438 0.42 8.33 10.39
CA GLY A 438 -0.92 7.77 10.52
C GLY A 438 -1.57 8.03 11.89
N ASN A 439 -0.96 8.84 12.78
CA ASN A 439 -1.59 9.19 14.05
C ASN A 439 -2.70 10.21 13.82
N GLU A 440 -3.87 9.94 14.38
CA GLU A 440 -5.01 10.86 14.35
C GLU A 440 -5.06 11.77 15.59
N SER A 441 -5.52 13.00 15.40
CA SER A 441 -5.90 13.92 16.46
C SER A 441 -7.23 13.52 17.12
N GLN A 442 -7.58 14.20 18.19
CA GLN A 442 -8.97 14.27 18.65
C GLN A 442 -9.87 14.85 17.55
N ALA A 443 -11.12 14.38 17.52
CA ALA A 443 -12.10 14.82 16.53
C ALA A 443 -12.70 16.17 16.89
N MET A 444 -12.78 17.08 15.93
CA MET A 444 -13.64 18.25 16.00
C MET A 444 -15.03 17.85 15.48
N GLN A 445 -16.03 17.97 16.33
CA GLN A 445 -17.42 17.67 16.02
C GLN A 445 -18.15 18.89 15.44
N SER A 446 -19.07 18.69 14.49
CA SER A 446 -20.01 19.74 14.09
C SER A 446 -20.94 20.07 15.26
N ARG A 447 -21.39 21.34 15.35
CA ARG A 447 -22.29 21.77 16.44
C ARG A 447 -23.69 21.17 16.22
N GLY A 448 -24.28 20.57 17.27
CA GLY A 448 -25.60 19.95 17.20
C GLY A 448 -26.75 20.93 16.91
N ASN A 449 -26.54 22.22 17.11
CA ASN A 449 -27.54 23.28 16.91
C ASN A 449 -27.77 23.67 15.43
N ASP A 450 -26.90 23.29 14.52
CA ASP A 450 -27.03 23.60 13.08
C ASP A 450 -28.30 23.01 12.44
N ILE A 451 -28.90 21.99 13.08
CA ILE A 451 -30.14 21.34 12.62
C ILE A 451 -31.39 22.13 13.06
N ARG A 452 -31.34 22.85 14.20
CA ARG A 452 -32.49 23.58 14.74
C ARG A 452 -32.80 24.87 13.97
N GLU A 453 -31.81 25.52 13.39
CA GLU A 453 -32.02 26.74 12.59
C GLU A 453 -32.81 26.48 11.29
N ARG A 454 -32.84 25.26 10.76
CA ARG A 454 -33.65 24.89 9.59
C ARG A 454 -35.15 24.70 9.90
N ARG A 455 -35.56 24.50 11.17
CA ARG A 455 -36.95 24.27 11.54
C ARG A 455 -37.72 25.54 11.88
N GLN A 456 -37.09 26.70 11.89
CA GLN A 456 -37.72 27.99 12.15
C GLN A 456 -37.75 28.91 10.94
N ILE A 457 -38.05 28.39 9.76
CA ILE A 457 -38.77 29.23 8.80
C ILE A 457 -40.25 29.05 9.15
N ASP A 458 -40.72 29.87 10.07
CA ASP A 458 -42.13 29.97 10.41
C ASP A 458 -42.87 30.52 9.19
N PHE A 459 -43.53 29.63 8.46
CA PHE A 459 -44.38 29.98 7.31
C PHE A 459 -45.48 30.97 7.67
N ARG A 460 -45.71 31.30 8.96
CA ARG A 460 -46.69 32.27 9.42
C ARG A 460 -46.27 33.71 9.15
N GLN A 461 -44.98 34.01 8.95
CA GLN A 461 -44.52 35.35 8.62
C GLN A 461 -44.57 35.68 7.12
N LEU A 462 -44.89 34.73 6.25
CA LEU A 462 -45.05 34.94 4.83
C LEU A 462 -46.51 35.28 4.38
N ILE A 463 -47.44 35.35 5.32
CA ILE A 463 -48.88 35.59 5.01
C ILE A 463 -49.38 36.96 5.54
N ILE A 464 -48.54 37.79 6.12
CA ILE A 464 -48.93 39.13 6.57
C ILE A 464 -48.14 40.16 5.75
N GLY A 465 -48.58 40.39 4.53
CA GLY A 465 -48.12 41.43 3.63
C GLY A 465 -49.13 41.65 2.52
N LYS A 466 -50.35 42.06 2.91
CA LYS A 466 -51.28 42.75 2.05
C LYS A 466 -51.70 44.02 2.75
#